data_197dbbfffce110f2526f986361b3a84e
#
_entry.id   197dbbfffce110f2526f986361b3a84e
#
_cell.length_a   1.000
_cell.length_b   1.000
_cell.length_c   1.000
_cell.angle_alpha   90.00
_cell.angle_beta   90.00
_cell.angle_gamma   90.00
#
_symmetry.space_group_name_H-M   'P 1'
#
loop_
_entity.id
_entity.type
_entity.pdbx_description
1 polymer ?
#
loop_
_entity_poly.entity_id
_entity_poly.type
_entity_poly.pdbx_seq_one_letter_code
_entity_poly.pdbx_strand_id
1 'polypeptide(L)'
;TYSGLSATTTPWTNSLLSVKHKLESICEHTLNSVLLNLYRDGSDGVSWHSDDEIELGKNPLIASVSLGETRPFQMKPKLLKKDSSLKKDRVDIPLAHGDLLVMQGETQHNWLHQIPKSKKALRERINLTFRFVS
;
A
#
# COMPACT_ATOMS: atom_id res chain seq x y z
N THR A 1 11.97 0.41 -8.66
CA THR A 1 11.56 1.52 -9.54
C THR A 1 10.11 1.36 -9.93
N TYR A 2 9.35 2.39 -9.76
CA TYR A 2 7.94 2.39 -10.09
C TYR A 2 7.76 2.67 -11.57
N SER A 3 7.27 1.68 -12.32
CA SER A 3 6.74 1.85 -13.67
C SER A 3 7.59 2.76 -14.57
N GLY A 4 8.91 2.64 -14.54
CA GLY A 4 9.80 3.42 -15.38
C GLY A 4 9.98 4.88 -14.97
N LEU A 5 9.40 5.31 -13.85
CA LEU A 5 9.65 6.65 -13.32
C LEU A 5 10.91 6.62 -12.46
N SER A 6 11.85 7.51 -12.77
CA SER A 6 13.01 7.68 -11.92
C SER A 6 12.58 8.40 -10.63
N ALA A 7 12.82 7.75 -9.48
CA ALA A 7 12.55 8.38 -8.20
C ALA A 7 13.67 9.36 -7.86
N THR A 8 13.32 10.61 -7.63
CA THR A 8 14.26 11.59 -7.07
C THR A 8 14.26 11.46 -5.55
N THR A 9 15.45 11.42 -4.97
CA THR A 9 15.60 11.43 -3.51
C THR A 9 15.29 12.82 -3.00
N THR A 10 14.30 12.91 -2.12
CA THR A 10 13.91 14.15 -1.47
C THR A 10 14.14 14.01 0.03
N PRO A 11 14.70 15.02 0.72
CA PRO A 11 14.86 14.97 2.16
C PRO A 11 13.52 14.77 2.88
N TRP A 12 13.56 14.05 3.99
CA TRP A 12 12.37 13.83 4.81
C TRP A 12 11.92 15.15 5.45
N THR A 13 10.62 15.43 5.39
CA THR A 13 10.05 16.52 6.18
C THR A 13 9.94 16.10 7.64
N ASN A 14 9.86 17.09 8.55
CA ASN A 14 9.70 16.80 9.97
C ASN A 14 8.42 16.01 10.26
N SER A 15 7.34 16.32 9.55
CA SER A 15 6.07 15.62 9.70
C SER A 15 6.19 14.15 9.32
N LEU A 16 6.84 13.86 8.18
CA LEU A 16 7.05 12.49 7.73
C LEU A 16 7.98 11.72 8.64
N LEU A 17 9.04 12.36 9.16
CA LEU A 17 9.94 11.74 10.13
C LEU A 17 9.21 11.37 11.41
N SER A 18 8.32 12.22 11.88
CA SER A 18 7.51 11.95 13.07
C SER A 18 6.63 10.71 12.88
N VAL A 19 5.97 10.61 11.74
CA VAL A 19 5.14 9.43 11.39
C VAL A 19 6.02 8.19 11.26
N LYS A 20 7.15 8.31 10.56
CA LYS A 20 8.10 7.21 10.39
C LYS A 20 8.54 6.63 11.73
N HIS A 21 8.94 7.48 12.67
CA HIS A 21 9.41 7.05 13.98
C HIS A 21 8.31 6.34 14.77
N LYS A 22 7.08 6.84 14.71
CA LYS A 22 5.93 6.16 15.33
C LYS A 22 5.68 4.79 14.73
N LEU A 23 5.73 4.69 13.40
CA LEU A 23 5.52 3.42 12.71
C LEU A 23 6.63 2.42 13.01
N GLU A 24 7.88 2.86 13.07
CA GLU A 24 9.00 2.00 13.44
C GLU A 24 8.81 1.41 14.85
N SER A 25 8.30 2.21 15.77
CA SER A 25 8.00 1.76 17.13
C SER A 25 6.85 0.75 17.14
N ILE A 26 5.76 1.03 16.43
CA ILE A 26 4.59 0.15 16.38
C ILE A 26 4.93 -1.18 15.71
N CYS A 27 5.65 -1.13 14.59
CA CYS A 27 5.97 -2.30 13.78
C CYS A 27 7.23 -3.03 14.25
N GLU A 28 8.00 -2.43 15.14
CA GLU A 28 9.31 -2.95 15.59
C GLU A 28 10.21 -3.26 14.40
N HIS A 29 10.28 -2.31 13.44
CA HIS A 29 11.00 -2.50 12.19
C HIS A 29 11.52 -1.16 11.69
N THR A 30 12.72 -1.16 11.12
CA THR A 30 13.32 0.04 10.52
C THR A 30 12.67 0.34 9.18
N LEU A 31 12.35 1.59 8.93
CA LEU A 31 11.79 2.09 7.67
C LEU A 31 12.69 3.21 7.15
N ASN A 32 12.98 3.22 5.86
CA ASN A 32 13.87 4.22 5.27
C ASN A 32 13.33 4.87 4.00
N SER A 33 12.12 4.51 3.60
CA SER A 33 11.55 5.04 2.36
C SER A 33 10.05 5.26 2.55
N VAL A 34 9.53 6.31 1.93
CA VAL A 34 8.09 6.55 1.86
C VAL A 34 7.72 6.96 0.44
N LEU A 35 6.65 6.36 -0.07
CA LEU A 35 6.02 6.74 -1.32
C LEU A 35 4.68 7.39 -1.01
N LEU A 36 4.46 8.57 -1.60
CA LEU A 36 3.19 9.29 -1.50
C LEU A 36 2.41 9.10 -2.80
N ASN A 37 1.20 8.58 -2.69
CA ASN A 37 0.29 8.45 -3.82
C ASN A 37 -0.94 9.32 -3.58
N LEU A 38 -1.26 10.18 -4.54
CA LEU A 38 -2.46 11.00 -4.50
C LEU A 38 -3.52 10.38 -5.40
N TYR A 39 -4.69 10.13 -4.83
CA TYR A 39 -5.90 9.74 -5.54
C TYR A 39 -6.82 10.96 -5.54
N ARG A 40 -6.94 11.64 -6.68
CA ARG A 40 -7.66 12.91 -6.79
C ARG A 40 -9.16 12.74 -6.58
N ASP A 41 -9.68 11.63 -7.12
CA ASP A 41 -11.08 11.27 -7.05
C ASP A 41 -11.24 9.77 -7.38
N GLY A 42 -12.46 9.34 -7.64
CA GLY A 42 -12.73 7.94 -7.97
C GLY A 42 -12.11 7.45 -9.28
N SER A 43 -11.71 8.35 -10.18
CA SER A 43 -11.09 7.96 -11.44
C SER A 43 -9.64 7.49 -11.28
N ASP A 44 -9.00 7.82 -10.16
CA ASP A 44 -7.67 7.33 -9.83
C ASP A 44 -7.78 6.04 -9.03
N GLY A 45 -6.95 5.08 -9.38
CA GLY A 45 -6.87 3.80 -8.71
C GLY A 45 -5.56 3.12 -9.05
N VAL A 46 -5.34 1.97 -8.45
CA VAL A 46 -4.19 1.12 -8.78
C VAL A 46 -4.70 -0.30 -8.99
N SER A 47 -4.30 -0.91 -10.10
CA SER A 47 -4.73 -2.25 -10.45
C SER A 47 -4.01 -3.33 -9.64
N TRP A 48 -4.47 -4.57 -9.77
CA TRP A 48 -3.91 -5.71 -9.05
C TRP A 48 -2.40 -5.82 -9.21
N HIS A 49 -1.68 -5.81 -8.09
CA HIS A 49 -0.22 -5.92 -8.04
C HIS A 49 0.23 -6.43 -6.68
N SER A 50 1.53 -6.68 -6.55
CA SER A 50 2.18 -6.89 -5.26
C SER A 50 3.49 -6.10 -5.24
N ASP A 51 3.97 -5.81 -4.04
CA ASP A 51 5.24 -5.11 -3.83
C ASP A 51 6.33 -6.15 -3.64
N ASP A 52 6.83 -6.69 -4.75
CA ASP A 52 7.80 -7.78 -4.77
C ASP A 52 9.14 -7.41 -5.41
N GLU A 53 9.44 -6.11 -5.50
CA GLU A 53 10.73 -5.66 -6.02
C GLU A 53 11.88 -6.18 -5.17
N ILE A 54 12.99 -6.51 -5.82
CA ILE A 54 14.19 -7.07 -5.18
C ILE A 54 14.69 -6.15 -4.06
N GLU A 55 14.61 -4.83 -4.26
CA GLU A 55 15.07 -3.82 -3.31
C GLU A 55 14.34 -3.89 -1.97
N LEU A 56 13.15 -4.47 -1.94
CA LEU A 56 12.36 -4.63 -0.71
C LEU A 56 12.77 -5.86 0.08
N GLY A 57 13.56 -6.76 -0.52
CA GLY A 57 13.97 -8.00 0.12
C GLY A 57 12.86 -9.04 0.17
N LYS A 58 13.12 -10.11 0.91
CA LYS A 58 12.19 -11.20 1.11
C LYS A 58 11.24 -10.87 2.27
N ASN A 59 9.95 -11.13 2.09
CA ASN A 59 8.93 -10.90 3.11
C ASN A 59 8.96 -9.46 3.67
N PRO A 60 8.83 -8.44 2.80
CA PRO A 60 8.94 -7.06 3.26
C PRO A 60 7.80 -6.67 4.19
N LEU A 61 8.11 -5.83 5.19
CA LEU A 61 7.10 -5.15 5.97
C LEU A 61 6.79 -3.81 5.28
N ILE A 62 5.51 -3.58 5.03
CA ILE A 62 5.02 -2.37 4.38
C ILE A 62 3.96 -1.75 5.28
N ALA A 63 4.17 -0.52 5.70
CA ALA A 63 3.24 0.22 6.55
C ALA A 63 2.55 1.29 5.71
N SER A 64 1.25 1.17 5.54
CA SER A 64 0.43 2.05 4.70
C SER A 64 -0.49 2.89 5.57
N VAL A 65 -0.37 4.20 5.46
CA VAL A 65 -1.22 5.17 6.16
C VAL A 65 -2.13 5.85 5.15
N SER A 66 -3.43 5.89 5.44
CA SER A 66 -4.43 6.50 4.57
C SER A 66 -4.88 7.83 5.16
N LEU A 67 -4.95 8.86 4.32
CA LEU A 67 -5.44 10.19 4.69
C LEU A 67 -6.51 10.63 3.68
N GLY A 68 -7.60 11.20 4.17
CA GLY A 68 -8.67 11.72 3.33
C GLY A 68 -9.80 10.73 3.10
N GLU A 69 -10.25 10.62 1.86
CA GLU A 69 -11.40 9.81 1.48
C GLU A 69 -11.20 8.32 1.78
N THR A 70 -12.24 7.66 2.26
CA THR A 70 -12.25 6.21 2.43
C THR A 70 -12.26 5.52 1.08
N ARG A 71 -11.32 4.61 0.86
CA ARG A 71 -11.27 3.79 -0.35
C ARG A 71 -11.14 2.31 0.02
N PRO A 72 -11.76 1.43 -0.74
CA PRO A 72 -11.60 0.00 -0.48
C PRO A 72 -10.20 -0.46 -0.91
N PHE A 73 -9.56 -1.22 -0.05
CA PHE A 73 -8.33 -1.96 -0.33
C PHE A 73 -8.74 -3.42 -0.53
N GLN A 74 -8.50 -3.95 -1.71
CA GLN A 74 -8.91 -5.30 -2.06
C GLN A 74 -7.71 -6.20 -2.20
N MET A 75 -7.82 -7.41 -1.69
CA MET A 75 -6.78 -8.44 -1.78
C MET A 75 -7.37 -9.73 -2.36
N LYS A 76 -6.55 -10.43 -3.14
CA LYS A 76 -6.88 -11.77 -3.63
C LYS A 76 -5.62 -12.62 -3.71
N PRO A 77 -5.73 -13.97 -3.58
CA PRO A 77 -4.57 -14.85 -3.73
C PRO A 77 -3.98 -14.77 -5.14
N LYS A 78 -2.65 -14.84 -5.25
CA LYS A 78 -1.96 -14.88 -6.54
C LYS A 78 -2.25 -16.14 -7.32
N LEU A 79 -2.31 -17.28 -6.63
CA LEU A 79 -2.56 -18.56 -7.26
C LEU A 79 -4.07 -18.73 -7.44
N LEU A 80 -4.55 -18.31 -8.59
CA LEU A 80 -5.91 -18.58 -9.02
C LEU A 80 -5.97 -20.03 -9.47
N LYS A 81 -6.36 -20.93 -8.60
CA LYS A 81 -6.85 -22.23 -9.02
C LYS A 81 -8.10 -21.98 -9.86
N LYS A 82 -8.33 -22.83 -10.87
CA LYS A 82 -9.50 -22.74 -11.77
C LYS A 82 -10.84 -22.96 -11.03
N ASP A 83 -10.87 -22.71 -9.76
CA ASP A 83 -12.00 -22.97 -8.90
C ASP A 83 -12.74 -21.66 -8.63
N SER A 84 -14.01 -21.62 -8.94
CA SER A 84 -14.88 -20.47 -8.72
C SER A 84 -14.99 -20.08 -7.23
N SER A 85 -14.59 -20.94 -6.32
CA SER A 85 -14.57 -20.66 -4.89
C SER A 85 -13.60 -19.55 -4.53
N LEU A 86 -12.68 -19.16 -5.42
CA LEU A 86 -11.67 -18.14 -5.18
C LEU A 86 -12.24 -16.74 -5.03
N LYS A 87 -13.44 -16.47 -5.51
CA LYS A 87 -14.12 -15.22 -5.21
C LYS A 87 -14.41 -15.06 -3.73
N LYS A 88 -14.51 -16.17 -2.99
CA LYS A 88 -14.72 -16.17 -1.54
C LYS A 88 -13.46 -15.81 -0.75
N ASP A 89 -12.29 -15.89 -1.41
CA ASP A 89 -11.01 -15.60 -0.77
C ASP A 89 -10.58 -14.14 -0.95
N ARG A 90 -11.39 -13.33 -1.62
CA ARG A 90 -11.17 -11.89 -1.70
C ARG A 90 -11.45 -11.25 -0.36
N VAL A 91 -10.56 -10.34 0.01
CA VAL A 91 -10.69 -9.55 1.22
C VAL A 91 -10.85 -8.10 0.82
N ASP A 92 -11.90 -7.46 1.32
CA ASP A 92 -12.13 -6.03 1.11
C ASP A 92 -11.99 -5.32 2.45
N ILE A 93 -11.06 -4.37 2.51
CA ILE A 93 -10.79 -3.59 3.72
C ILE A 93 -11.04 -2.12 3.41
N PRO A 94 -12.05 -1.48 4.01
CA PRO A 94 -12.19 -0.04 3.83
C PRO A 94 -11.10 0.68 4.61
N LEU A 95 -10.30 1.48 3.92
CA LEU A 95 -9.24 2.28 4.52
C LEU A 95 -9.71 3.72 4.65
N ALA A 96 -9.98 4.13 5.87
CA ALA A 96 -10.48 5.46 6.21
C ALA A 96 -9.33 6.38 6.62
N HIS A 97 -9.65 7.66 6.77
CA HIS A 97 -8.69 8.68 7.20
C HIS A 97 -8.02 8.27 8.51
N GLY A 98 -6.70 8.22 8.51
CA GLY A 98 -5.90 7.87 9.68
C GLY A 98 -5.67 6.38 9.88
N ASP A 99 -6.21 5.52 9.02
CA ASP A 99 -6.02 4.08 9.16
C ASP A 99 -4.61 3.66 8.79
N LEU A 100 -4.06 2.73 9.55
CA LEU A 100 -2.78 2.09 9.29
C LEU A 100 -3.03 0.64 8.89
N LEU A 101 -2.51 0.26 7.73
CA LEU A 101 -2.49 -1.13 7.28
C LEU A 101 -1.04 -1.59 7.23
N VAL A 102 -0.74 -2.68 7.93
CA VAL A 102 0.60 -3.29 7.90
C VAL A 102 0.52 -4.61 7.15
N MET A 103 1.31 -4.72 6.09
CA MET A 103 1.50 -5.96 5.35
C MET A 103 2.88 -6.50 5.69
N GLN A 104 2.95 -7.77 6.09
CA GLN A 104 4.20 -8.39 6.51
C GLN A 104 4.20 -9.88 6.19
N GLY A 105 5.30 -10.56 6.51
CA GLY A 105 5.44 -11.97 6.22
C GLY A 105 5.35 -12.24 4.72
N GLU A 106 4.62 -13.26 4.33
CA GLU A 106 4.50 -13.70 2.94
C GLU A 106 3.41 -12.99 2.15
N THR A 107 2.88 -11.86 2.64
CA THR A 107 1.77 -11.16 1.99
C THR A 107 2.07 -10.84 0.53
N GLN A 108 3.27 -10.31 0.23
CA GLN A 108 3.61 -9.92 -1.13
C GLN A 108 3.89 -11.11 -2.04
N HIS A 109 4.20 -12.27 -1.48
CA HIS A 109 4.42 -13.50 -2.26
C HIS A 109 3.10 -14.17 -2.65
N ASN A 110 2.11 -14.11 -1.78
CA ASN A 110 0.89 -14.91 -1.91
C ASN A 110 -0.34 -14.13 -2.32
N TRP A 111 -0.29 -12.79 -2.24
CA TRP A 111 -1.46 -11.94 -2.45
C TRP A 111 -1.19 -10.83 -3.44
N LEU A 112 -2.23 -10.52 -4.23
CA LEU A 112 -2.31 -9.29 -5.02
C LEU A 112 -3.26 -8.33 -4.31
N HIS A 113 -3.03 -7.04 -4.49
CA HIS A 113 -3.92 -6.03 -3.94
C HIS A 113 -4.17 -4.90 -4.94
N GLN A 114 -5.27 -4.18 -4.75
CA GLN A 114 -5.64 -3.05 -5.59
C GLN A 114 -6.48 -2.03 -4.82
N ILE A 115 -6.51 -0.81 -5.36
CA ILE A 115 -7.52 0.20 -5.06
C ILE A 115 -8.33 0.37 -6.33
N PRO A 116 -9.57 -0.14 -6.40
CA PRO A 116 -10.35 -0.08 -7.64
C PRO A 116 -10.81 1.35 -7.92
N LYS A 117 -10.91 1.68 -9.20
CA LYS A 117 -11.55 2.93 -9.63
C LYS A 117 -13.04 2.90 -9.28
N SER A 118 -13.62 4.08 -9.10
CA SER A 118 -15.01 4.22 -8.74
C SER A 118 -15.66 5.33 -9.56
N LYS A 119 -16.92 5.13 -9.97
CA LYS A 119 -17.72 6.16 -10.62
C LYS A 119 -18.40 7.10 -9.62
N LYS A 120 -18.26 6.83 -8.31
CA LYS A 120 -18.81 7.68 -7.27
C LYS A 120 -18.05 9.01 -7.20
N ALA A 121 -18.72 10.05 -6.76
CA ALA A 121 -18.09 11.34 -6.50
C ALA A 121 -17.29 11.25 -5.20
N LEU A 122 -16.01 10.92 -5.31
CA LEU A 122 -15.11 10.78 -4.17
C LEU A 122 -14.17 11.97 -4.07
N ARG A 123 -13.78 12.27 -2.83
CA ARG A 123 -12.79 13.30 -2.52
C ARG A 123 -11.38 12.76 -2.65
N GLU A 124 -10.39 13.59 -2.39
CA GLU A 124 -8.99 13.23 -2.45
C GLU A 124 -8.60 12.26 -1.35
N ARG A 125 -7.70 11.35 -1.67
CA ARG A 125 -7.05 10.45 -0.73
C ARG A 125 -5.55 10.49 -0.96
N ILE A 126 -4.79 10.54 0.12
CA ILE A 126 -3.34 10.39 0.08
C ILE A 126 -2.99 9.09 0.79
N ASN A 127 -2.12 8.31 0.17
CA ASN A 127 -1.57 7.11 0.78
C ASN A 127 -0.07 7.30 1.00
N LEU A 128 0.37 7.04 2.23
CA LEU A 128 1.78 7.05 2.60
C LEU A 128 2.22 5.62 2.80
N THR A 129 3.07 5.12 1.91
CA THR A 129 3.57 3.75 1.99
C THR A 129 5.02 3.76 2.45
N PHE A 130 5.24 3.30 3.68
CA PHE A 130 6.57 3.25 4.30
C PHE A 130 7.18 1.86 4.14
N ARG A 131 8.45 1.81 3.77
CA ARG A 131 9.18 0.57 3.49
C ARG A 131 10.63 0.68 3.94
N PHE A 132 11.29 -0.47 3.98
CA PHE A 132 12.75 -0.53 4.06
C PHE A 132 13.29 -0.99 2.71
N VAL A 133 14.13 -0.17 2.11
CA VAL A 133 14.76 -0.44 0.80
C VAL A 133 16.26 -0.59 1.03
N SER A 134 16.81 -1.72 0.60
CA SER A 134 18.23 -1.99 0.72
C SER A 134 19.04 -1.50 -0.48
#